data_b0e9112fc84e80148795b24387c53b5e
#
_entry.id   b0e9112fc84e80148795b24387c53b5e
#
_cell.length_a   1.000
_cell.length_b   1.000
_cell.length_c   1.000
_cell.angle_alpha   90.00
_cell.angle_beta   90.00
_cell.angle_gamma   90.00
#
_symmetry.space_group_name_H-M   'P 1'
#
loop_
_entity.id
_entity.type
_entity.pdbx_description
1 polymer ?
#
loop_
_entity_poly.entity_id
_entity_poly.type
_entity_poly.pdbx_seq_one_letter_code
_entity_poly.pdbx_strand_id
1 'polypeptide(L)'
;MKKKTSLSAKLIAAFMAAILGSVLICALLTHSKVESVLNSNMQLTSEQTLNSAMTSLQTYEKTISIPVDLLTRKDSIKQLLLEPENYDKYIDNVNDELVAACKVVNGSVRAYYALNDGRTITGWVQYEADGSKTAMNTVENKDLSGKEWYTACQGRKAKVNSIFSYITAPYVDEETGEQIITVCQEVKYKDVVQGVVAMDIDASALADYVENIRLLNTGFVMLVDEQGNIVVDSESNTFADGTVADLEFFAPLTEELDKLEEQKAQLEENEDPAADDIVLQASYTMRAEGRDCAITAMTDRITGWRLLGCISDQENQKNLININIGTLMAGVIGLIFGCVIAVLTALSFNREIKKLQNATHRVAGGDFSEKIKVTRSDEFGVLETNFNGMMDDVSGLIHAVEDKSNHILEVAGGISEVAGNT
;
A
#
# COMPACT_ATOMS: atom_id res chain seq x y z
N MET A 1 30.02 -53.13 -15.68
CA MET A 1 28.62 -53.55 -15.39
C MET A 1 27.79 -52.33 -15.03
N LYS A 2 26.88 -51.88 -15.91
CA LYS A 2 25.91 -50.83 -15.55
C LYS A 2 24.92 -51.40 -14.52
N LYS A 3 24.94 -50.92 -13.29
CA LYS A 3 23.92 -51.23 -12.28
C LYS A 3 22.55 -50.91 -12.89
N LYS A 4 21.73 -51.90 -13.22
CA LYS A 4 20.34 -51.71 -13.64
C LYS A 4 19.60 -51.11 -12.45
N THR A 5 19.28 -49.83 -12.54
CA THR A 5 18.39 -49.16 -11.55
C THR A 5 17.05 -49.88 -11.53
N SER A 6 16.53 -50.21 -10.35
CA SER A 6 15.22 -50.86 -10.20
C SER A 6 14.09 -49.96 -10.74
N LEU A 7 13.03 -50.55 -11.23
CA LEU A 7 11.86 -49.81 -11.73
C LEU A 7 11.28 -48.88 -10.68
N SER A 8 11.26 -49.31 -9.41
CA SER A 8 10.86 -48.50 -8.27
C SER A 8 11.73 -47.26 -8.08
N ALA A 9 13.05 -47.37 -8.25
CA ALA A 9 13.93 -46.23 -8.15
C ALA A 9 13.69 -45.19 -9.27
N LYS A 10 13.39 -45.66 -10.48
CA LYS A 10 13.01 -44.75 -11.60
C LYS A 10 11.69 -44.07 -11.37
N LEU A 11 10.68 -44.78 -10.84
CA LEU A 11 9.36 -44.21 -10.48
C LEU A 11 9.48 -43.17 -9.39
N ILE A 12 10.22 -43.47 -8.30
CA ILE A 12 10.46 -42.48 -7.22
C ILE A 12 11.14 -41.23 -7.78
N ALA A 13 12.19 -41.42 -8.61
CA ALA A 13 12.89 -40.27 -9.20
C ALA A 13 11.98 -39.42 -10.12
N ALA A 14 11.09 -40.05 -10.90
CA ALA A 14 10.15 -39.34 -11.75
C ALA A 14 9.10 -38.55 -10.95
N PHE A 15 8.51 -39.14 -9.89
CA PHE A 15 7.61 -38.49 -9.00
C PHE A 15 8.27 -37.32 -8.25
N MET A 16 9.48 -37.53 -7.76
CA MET A 16 10.26 -36.47 -7.10
C MET A 16 10.57 -35.32 -8.03
N ALA A 17 10.94 -35.56 -9.27
CA ALA A 17 11.20 -34.52 -10.25
C ALA A 17 9.92 -33.72 -10.58
N ALA A 18 8.77 -34.40 -10.71
CA ALA A 18 7.50 -33.74 -10.95
C ALA A 18 7.07 -32.87 -9.77
N ILE A 19 7.20 -33.35 -8.52
CA ILE A 19 6.88 -32.60 -7.31
C ILE A 19 7.80 -31.40 -7.17
N LEU A 20 9.11 -31.55 -7.33
CA LEU A 20 10.09 -30.49 -7.28
C LEU A 20 9.79 -29.42 -8.34
N GLY A 21 9.50 -29.84 -9.58
CA GLY A 21 9.14 -28.94 -10.67
C GLY A 21 7.89 -28.12 -10.37
N SER A 22 6.83 -28.76 -9.84
CA SER A 22 5.59 -28.07 -9.48
C SER A 22 5.79 -27.09 -8.32
N VAL A 23 6.56 -27.48 -7.28
CA VAL A 23 6.86 -26.57 -6.15
C VAL A 23 7.66 -25.36 -6.61
N LEU A 24 8.66 -25.56 -7.48
CA LEU A 24 9.47 -24.47 -8.02
C LEU A 24 8.63 -23.49 -8.86
N ILE A 25 7.79 -24.03 -9.74
CA ILE A 25 6.88 -23.19 -10.56
C ILE A 25 5.92 -22.40 -9.65
N CYS A 26 5.30 -23.05 -8.68
CA CYS A 26 4.43 -22.38 -7.72
C CYS A 26 5.16 -21.29 -6.94
N ALA A 27 6.38 -21.56 -6.47
CA ALA A 27 7.18 -20.58 -5.74
C ALA A 27 7.51 -19.35 -6.59
N LEU A 28 7.92 -19.55 -7.85
CA LEU A 28 8.23 -18.45 -8.77
C LEU A 28 6.98 -17.62 -9.10
N LEU A 29 5.86 -18.27 -9.39
CA LEU A 29 4.60 -17.57 -9.68
C LEU A 29 4.06 -16.80 -8.46
N THR A 30 4.17 -17.40 -7.27
CA THR A 30 3.74 -16.76 -6.02
C THR A 30 4.62 -15.55 -5.73
N HIS A 31 5.94 -15.65 -5.85
CA HIS A 31 6.86 -14.55 -5.61
C HIS A 31 6.53 -13.34 -6.50
N SER A 32 6.47 -13.55 -7.82
CA SER A 32 6.16 -12.47 -8.77
C SER A 32 4.78 -11.83 -8.55
N LYS A 33 3.75 -12.64 -8.24
CA LYS A 33 2.40 -12.13 -7.99
C LYS A 33 2.31 -11.37 -6.67
N VAL A 34 2.93 -11.87 -5.61
CA VAL A 34 2.91 -11.24 -4.28
C VAL A 34 3.64 -9.90 -4.31
N GLU A 35 4.80 -9.81 -4.95
CA GLU A 35 5.53 -8.56 -5.10
C GLU A 35 4.68 -7.50 -5.83
N SER A 36 4.07 -7.87 -6.95
CA SER A 36 3.19 -6.96 -7.70
C SER A 36 1.98 -6.49 -6.89
N VAL A 37 1.33 -7.40 -6.16
CA VAL A 37 0.16 -7.07 -5.32
C VAL A 37 0.55 -6.21 -4.13
N LEU A 38 1.68 -6.50 -3.47
CA LEU A 38 2.17 -5.69 -2.36
C LEU A 38 2.51 -4.27 -2.80
N ASN A 39 3.24 -4.11 -3.90
CA ASN A 39 3.58 -2.79 -4.43
C ASN A 39 2.32 -2.00 -4.80
N SER A 40 1.37 -2.63 -5.49
CA SER A 40 0.10 -1.99 -5.85
C SER A 40 -0.72 -1.60 -4.62
N ASN A 41 -0.81 -2.47 -3.60
CA ASN A 41 -1.55 -2.16 -2.38
C ASN A 41 -0.87 -1.06 -1.56
N MET A 42 0.47 -1.04 -1.49
CA MET A 42 1.21 0.04 -0.83
C MET A 42 0.93 1.37 -1.50
N GLN A 43 1.05 1.43 -2.82
CA GLN A 43 0.78 2.65 -3.57
C GLN A 43 -0.66 3.12 -3.34
N LEU A 44 -1.65 2.25 -3.50
CA LEU A 44 -3.05 2.58 -3.29
C LEU A 44 -3.34 3.07 -1.86
N THR A 45 -2.78 2.41 -0.85
CA THR A 45 -2.95 2.81 0.55
C THR A 45 -2.29 4.16 0.83
N SER A 46 -1.11 4.41 0.26
CA SER A 46 -0.43 5.71 0.34
C SER A 46 -1.28 6.82 -0.27
N GLU A 47 -1.74 6.61 -1.49
CA GLU A 47 -2.59 7.57 -2.19
C GLU A 47 -3.86 7.88 -1.41
N GLN A 48 -4.55 6.87 -0.90
CA GLN A 48 -5.74 7.05 -0.07
C GLN A 48 -5.46 7.80 1.23
N THR A 49 -4.34 7.49 1.90
CA THR A 49 -3.93 8.17 3.13
C THR A 49 -3.60 9.63 2.86
N LEU A 50 -2.80 9.91 1.82
CA LEU A 50 -2.45 11.27 1.45
C LEU A 50 -3.67 12.09 0.97
N ASN A 51 -4.59 11.49 0.21
CA ASN A 51 -5.85 12.13 -0.18
C ASN A 51 -6.70 12.50 1.05
N SER A 52 -6.81 11.61 2.02
CA SER A 52 -7.53 11.87 3.28
C SER A 52 -6.84 12.97 4.08
N ALA A 53 -5.52 12.96 4.14
CA ALA A 53 -4.71 13.99 4.77
C ALA A 53 -4.89 15.34 4.07
N MET A 54 -4.80 15.39 2.75
CA MET A 54 -5.02 16.61 1.97
C MET A 54 -6.42 17.21 2.21
N THR A 55 -7.46 16.36 2.20
CA THR A 55 -8.84 16.79 2.49
C THR A 55 -8.97 17.38 3.89
N SER A 56 -8.32 16.78 4.87
CA SER A 56 -8.33 17.28 6.25
C SER A 56 -7.52 18.57 6.39
N LEU A 57 -6.36 18.70 5.71
CA LEU A 57 -5.59 19.92 5.63
C LEU A 57 -6.44 21.07 5.06
N GLN A 58 -7.10 20.86 3.94
CA GLN A 58 -7.99 21.84 3.33
C GLN A 58 -9.19 22.20 4.23
N THR A 59 -9.67 21.26 5.03
CA THR A 59 -10.72 21.52 6.02
C THR A 59 -10.19 22.42 7.15
N TYR A 60 -8.97 22.14 7.63
CA TYR A 60 -8.30 23.00 8.60
C TYR A 60 -8.09 24.41 8.05
N GLU A 61 -7.55 24.55 6.85
CA GLU A 61 -7.33 25.84 6.19
C GLU A 61 -8.63 26.65 6.02
N LYS A 62 -9.72 25.99 5.64
CA LYS A 62 -11.06 26.61 5.59
C LYS A 62 -11.51 27.07 6.97
N THR A 63 -11.29 26.25 7.99
CA THR A 63 -11.71 26.57 9.37
C THR A 63 -11.03 27.83 9.89
N ILE A 64 -9.75 28.03 9.54
CA ILE A 64 -9.00 29.23 9.96
C ILE A 64 -9.24 30.45 9.03
N SER A 65 -9.55 30.21 7.75
CA SER A 65 -9.77 31.28 6.77
C SER A 65 -11.17 31.92 6.83
N ILE A 66 -12.20 31.10 7.09
CA ILE A 66 -13.59 31.59 7.11
C ILE A 66 -13.80 32.74 8.11
N PRO A 67 -13.34 32.70 9.37
CA PRO A 67 -13.47 33.80 10.30
C PRO A 67 -12.83 35.10 9.82
N VAL A 68 -11.66 35.00 9.17
CA VAL A 68 -10.98 36.17 8.59
C VAL A 68 -11.76 36.73 7.42
N ASP A 69 -12.28 35.92 6.51
CA ASP A 69 -13.17 36.38 5.43
C ASP A 69 -14.44 37.04 5.96
N LEU A 70 -15.06 36.46 6.98
CA LEU A 70 -16.25 37.05 7.61
C LEU A 70 -15.96 38.40 8.23
N LEU A 71 -14.79 38.58 8.87
CA LEU A 71 -14.41 39.91 9.44
C LEU A 71 -14.33 40.95 8.35
N THR A 72 -13.81 40.69 7.15
CA THR A 72 -13.71 41.66 6.07
C THR A 72 -15.07 42.15 5.59
N ARG A 73 -16.15 41.42 5.85
CA ARG A 73 -17.53 41.72 5.44
C ARG A 73 -18.35 42.43 6.52
N LYS A 74 -17.81 42.57 7.73
CA LYS A 74 -18.53 43.15 8.86
C LYS A 74 -18.83 44.61 8.67
N ASP A 75 -20.05 45.01 9.07
CA ASP A 75 -20.51 46.39 8.93
C ASP A 75 -19.72 47.36 9.83
N SER A 76 -19.26 46.93 11.00
CA SER A 76 -18.40 47.72 11.88
C SER A 76 -17.10 48.14 11.20
N ILE A 77 -16.43 47.18 10.50
CA ILE A 77 -15.20 47.44 9.73
C ILE A 77 -15.51 48.40 8.57
N LYS A 78 -16.60 48.17 7.84
CA LYS A 78 -17.02 49.08 6.75
C LYS A 78 -17.35 50.46 7.23
N GLN A 79 -18.07 50.63 8.35
CA GLN A 79 -18.42 51.91 8.93
C GLN A 79 -17.20 52.68 9.41
N LEU A 80 -16.22 51.99 9.99
CA LEU A 80 -14.93 52.59 10.35
C LEU A 80 -14.24 53.23 9.15
N LEU A 81 -14.41 52.64 7.96
CA LEU A 81 -13.82 53.12 6.71
C LEU A 81 -14.64 54.29 6.08
N LEU A 82 -15.94 54.25 6.26
CA LEU A 82 -16.85 55.26 5.68
C LEU A 82 -16.89 56.57 6.47
N GLU A 83 -16.69 56.48 7.77
CA GLU A 83 -16.79 57.57 8.72
C GLU A 83 -15.54 57.68 9.59
N PRO A 84 -14.34 57.98 9.01
CA PRO A 84 -13.09 58.01 9.77
C PRO A 84 -13.09 59.01 10.93
N GLU A 85 -13.90 60.04 10.84
CA GLU A 85 -14.12 61.04 11.90
C GLU A 85 -14.84 60.45 13.13
N ASN A 86 -15.59 59.37 12.95
CA ASN A 86 -16.33 58.67 14.00
C ASN A 86 -15.57 57.39 14.47
N TYR A 87 -14.26 57.32 14.27
CA TYR A 87 -13.41 56.18 14.59
C TYR A 87 -13.68 55.63 15.99
N ASP A 88 -13.69 56.51 17.00
CA ASP A 88 -13.90 56.12 18.40
C ASP A 88 -15.29 55.48 18.64
N LYS A 89 -16.25 55.74 17.81
CA LYS A 89 -17.60 55.17 17.91
C LYS A 89 -17.66 53.69 17.46
N TYR A 90 -16.85 53.31 16.48
CA TYR A 90 -16.92 52.00 15.86
C TYR A 90 -15.84 51.03 16.37
N ILE A 91 -14.80 51.54 17.03
CA ILE A 91 -13.64 50.76 17.46
C ILE A 91 -14.00 49.65 18.42
N ASP A 92 -14.92 49.90 19.37
CA ASP A 92 -15.35 48.89 20.33
C ASP A 92 -16.04 47.71 19.62
N ASN A 93 -16.86 48.00 18.61
CA ASN A 93 -17.51 46.94 17.82
C ASN A 93 -16.51 46.15 17.01
N VAL A 94 -15.49 46.79 16.43
CA VAL A 94 -14.41 46.09 15.70
C VAL A 94 -13.61 45.19 16.65
N ASN A 95 -13.28 45.72 17.84
CA ASN A 95 -12.62 44.96 18.88
C ASN A 95 -13.39 43.69 19.28
N ASP A 96 -14.70 43.85 19.54
CA ASP A 96 -15.57 42.75 19.92
C ASP A 96 -15.64 41.67 18.83
N GLU A 97 -15.64 42.05 17.55
CA GLU A 97 -15.66 41.12 16.43
C GLU A 97 -14.31 40.41 16.24
N LEU A 98 -13.17 41.08 16.42
CA LEU A 98 -11.85 40.46 16.40
C LEU A 98 -11.71 39.41 17.53
N VAL A 99 -12.12 39.82 18.76
CA VAL A 99 -12.13 38.86 19.90
C VAL A 99 -13.07 37.69 19.66
N ALA A 100 -14.25 37.94 19.06
CA ALA A 100 -15.20 36.88 18.73
C ALA A 100 -14.61 35.89 17.72
N ALA A 101 -13.87 36.35 16.72
CA ALA A 101 -13.17 35.51 15.78
C ALA A 101 -12.10 34.64 16.47
N CYS A 102 -11.32 35.22 17.40
CA CYS A 102 -10.35 34.45 18.21
C CYS A 102 -11.01 33.36 19.09
N LYS A 103 -12.25 33.57 19.54
CA LYS A 103 -12.97 32.56 20.33
C LYS A 103 -13.41 31.34 19.51
N VAL A 104 -13.58 31.51 18.21
CA VAL A 104 -14.07 30.46 17.29
C VAL A 104 -12.93 29.59 16.79
N VAL A 105 -11.76 30.19 16.53
CA VAL A 105 -10.59 29.46 16.00
C VAL A 105 -9.76 28.90 17.15
N ASN A 106 -9.64 27.60 17.19
CA ASN A 106 -8.75 26.93 18.15
C ASN A 106 -7.29 27.24 17.83
N GLY A 107 -6.50 27.58 18.84
CA GLY A 107 -5.10 27.96 18.65
C GLY A 107 -4.90 29.39 18.17
N SER A 108 -5.96 30.21 18.04
CA SER A 108 -5.81 31.62 17.71
C SER A 108 -5.06 32.35 18.82
N VAL A 109 -4.05 33.12 18.44
CA VAL A 109 -3.24 33.94 19.35
C VAL A 109 -3.86 35.32 19.44
N ARG A 110 -4.06 35.99 18.29
CA ARG A 110 -4.65 37.33 18.16
C ARG A 110 -5.20 37.56 16.76
N ALA A 111 -6.15 38.50 16.66
CA ALA A 111 -6.65 38.98 15.39
C ALA A 111 -6.47 40.48 15.27
N TYR A 112 -6.19 40.97 14.08
CA TYR A 112 -5.97 42.39 13.85
C TYR A 112 -6.78 42.96 12.65
N TYR A 113 -6.97 44.24 12.72
CA TYR A 113 -7.26 45.06 11.55
C TYR A 113 -6.16 46.11 11.42
N ALA A 114 -5.28 45.90 10.48
CA ALA A 114 -4.18 46.80 10.12
C ALA A 114 -4.72 47.78 9.03
N LEU A 115 -4.82 49.04 9.37
CA LEU A 115 -5.34 50.09 8.47
C LEU A 115 -4.19 50.69 7.62
N ASN A 116 -4.54 51.19 6.43
CA ASN A 116 -3.56 51.83 5.54
C ASN A 116 -3.00 53.16 6.12
N ASP A 117 -3.59 53.72 7.16
CA ASP A 117 -3.09 54.92 7.82
C ASP A 117 -2.05 54.66 8.92
N GLY A 118 -1.64 53.40 9.07
CA GLY A 118 -0.64 52.97 10.04
C GLY A 118 -1.16 52.66 11.43
N ARG A 119 -2.48 52.69 11.63
CA ARG A 119 -3.08 52.22 12.89
C ARG A 119 -3.40 50.72 12.81
N THR A 120 -3.31 50.07 13.95
CA THR A 120 -3.69 48.65 14.09
C THR A 120 -4.63 48.48 15.28
N ILE A 121 -5.73 47.82 15.05
CA ILE A 121 -6.70 47.38 16.07
C ILE A 121 -6.44 45.88 16.29
N THR A 122 -6.16 45.48 17.53
CA THR A 122 -5.87 44.11 17.89
C THR A 122 -6.82 43.60 18.94
N GLY A 123 -7.38 42.39 18.74
CA GLY A 123 -8.20 41.71 19.72
C GLY A 123 -7.66 40.30 19.96
N TRP A 124 -7.70 39.86 21.20
CA TRP A 124 -7.27 38.47 21.57
C TRP A 124 -8.03 37.97 22.79
N VAL A 125 -7.84 36.69 23.07
CA VAL A 125 -8.39 36.03 24.25
C VAL A 125 -7.24 35.60 25.15
N GLN A 126 -7.20 36.15 26.36
CA GLN A 126 -6.27 35.73 27.38
C GLN A 126 -6.89 34.59 28.19
N TYR A 127 -6.15 33.51 28.34
CA TYR A 127 -6.52 32.36 29.14
C TYR A 127 -5.91 32.51 30.51
N GLU A 128 -6.74 32.55 31.54
CA GLU A 128 -6.30 32.68 32.94
C GLU A 128 -5.97 31.28 33.52
N ALA A 129 -5.18 31.26 34.61
CA ALA A 129 -4.77 30.02 35.26
C ALA A 129 -5.93 29.16 35.80
N ASP A 130 -7.09 29.77 36.03
CA ASP A 130 -8.32 29.09 36.48
C ASP A 130 -9.18 28.58 35.32
N GLY A 131 -8.71 28.73 34.07
CA GLY A 131 -9.41 28.32 32.83
C GLY A 131 -10.45 29.35 32.36
N SER A 132 -10.60 30.50 33.03
CA SER A 132 -11.42 31.57 32.52
C SER A 132 -10.79 32.26 31.31
N LYS A 133 -11.62 32.92 30.49
CA LYS A 133 -11.22 33.60 29.26
C LYS A 133 -11.56 35.08 29.37
N THR A 134 -10.55 35.94 29.31
CA THR A 134 -10.69 37.37 29.29
C THR A 134 -10.50 37.91 27.89
N ALA A 135 -11.48 38.71 27.41
CA ALA A 135 -11.34 39.43 26.16
C ALA A 135 -10.41 40.64 26.35
N MET A 136 -9.40 40.70 25.48
CA MET A 136 -8.40 41.77 25.50
C MET A 136 -8.39 42.47 24.14
N ASN A 137 -8.11 43.77 24.14
CA ASN A 137 -7.94 44.53 22.92
C ASN A 137 -6.98 45.69 23.12
N THR A 138 -6.38 46.14 22.01
CA THR A 138 -5.57 47.36 22.00
C THR A 138 -5.72 48.06 20.64
N VAL A 139 -5.43 49.35 20.66
CA VAL A 139 -5.33 50.18 19.46
C VAL A 139 -4.00 50.89 19.49
N GLU A 140 -3.20 50.66 18.49
CA GLU A 140 -1.83 51.16 18.44
C GLU A 140 -1.54 51.86 17.11
N ASN A 141 -0.66 52.86 17.16
CA ASN A 141 -0.03 53.42 15.96
C ASN A 141 1.13 52.51 15.57
N LYS A 142 0.78 51.33 15.06
CA LYS A 142 1.73 50.28 14.63
C LYS A 142 1.48 49.98 13.17
N ASP A 143 2.39 50.44 12.33
CA ASP A 143 2.34 50.17 10.90
C ASP A 143 2.81 48.72 10.61
N LEU A 144 1.87 47.88 10.16
CA LEU A 144 2.12 46.50 9.77
C LEU A 144 2.26 46.35 8.25
N SER A 145 2.19 47.45 7.47
CA SER A 145 2.30 47.38 6.00
C SER A 145 3.61 46.83 5.47
N GLY A 146 4.66 46.88 6.28
CA GLY A 146 5.97 46.31 5.96
C GLY A 146 6.09 44.78 6.22
N LYS A 147 5.09 44.15 6.83
CA LYS A 147 5.10 42.70 7.05
C LYS A 147 4.84 41.96 5.74
N GLU A 148 5.54 40.85 5.54
CA GLU A 148 5.42 40.05 4.32
C GLU A 148 3.99 39.59 4.03
N TRP A 149 3.29 39.09 5.05
CA TRP A 149 1.91 38.65 4.92
C TRP A 149 0.94 39.79 4.53
N TYR A 150 1.23 41.05 4.94
CA TYR A 150 0.39 42.19 4.59
C TYR A 150 0.39 42.48 3.09
N THR A 151 1.57 42.37 2.46
CA THR A 151 1.70 42.59 1.01
C THR A 151 1.28 41.37 0.21
N ALA A 152 1.56 40.16 0.72
CA ALA A 152 1.24 38.91 0.04
C ALA A 152 -0.28 38.64 -0.13
N CYS A 153 -1.12 39.16 0.77
CA CYS A 153 -2.57 38.99 0.66
C CYS A 153 -3.23 40.00 -0.30
N GLN A 154 -2.55 41.11 -0.64
CA GLN A 154 -3.12 42.16 -1.49
C GLN A 154 -3.23 41.69 -2.96
N GLY A 155 -4.40 41.95 -3.55
CA GLY A 155 -4.68 41.59 -4.94
C GLY A 155 -4.84 40.09 -5.19
N ARG A 156 -4.82 39.25 -4.14
CA ARG A 156 -4.99 37.80 -4.26
C ARG A 156 -6.38 37.46 -4.81
N LYS A 157 -6.41 36.58 -5.78
CA LYS A 157 -7.63 35.98 -6.32
C LYS A 157 -7.86 34.64 -5.64
N ALA A 158 -9.12 34.31 -5.36
CA ALA A 158 -9.45 32.97 -4.89
C ALA A 158 -9.02 31.92 -5.93
N LYS A 159 -8.21 30.97 -5.53
CA LYS A 159 -7.83 29.85 -6.38
C LYS A 159 -8.90 28.75 -6.36
N VAL A 160 -9.46 28.47 -5.19
CA VAL A 160 -10.41 27.36 -4.98
C VAL A 160 -11.48 27.76 -3.96
N ASN A 161 -12.73 27.35 -4.17
CA ASN A 161 -13.84 27.46 -3.20
C ASN A 161 -14.08 28.86 -2.62
N SER A 162 -13.76 29.92 -3.38
CA SER A 162 -13.92 31.31 -2.95
C SER A 162 -13.12 31.70 -1.70
N ILE A 163 -12.00 31.02 -1.42
CA ILE A 163 -11.08 31.41 -0.35
C ILE A 163 -10.11 32.46 -0.89
N PHE A 164 -10.20 33.66 -0.34
CA PHE A 164 -9.37 34.82 -0.72
C PHE A 164 -8.23 35.05 0.27
N SER A 165 -8.28 34.43 1.44
CA SER A 165 -7.27 34.59 2.48
C SER A 165 -5.92 34.03 2.03
N TYR A 166 -4.85 34.69 2.45
CA TYR A 166 -3.48 34.21 2.36
C TYR A 166 -3.12 33.56 3.69
N ILE A 167 -2.46 32.42 3.65
CA ILE A 167 -1.94 31.68 4.81
C ILE A 167 -0.43 31.62 4.67
N THR A 168 0.29 32.13 5.67
CA THR A 168 1.77 32.08 5.67
C THR A 168 2.28 30.69 6.01
N ALA A 169 3.50 30.37 5.58
CA ALA A 169 4.27 29.32 6.25
C ALA A 169 4.51 29.69 7.73
N PRO A 170 4.77 28.73 8.62
CA PRO A 170 5.12 29.01 10.01
C PRO A 170 6.36 29.91 10.10
N TYR A 171 6.27 30.91 10.96
CA TYR A 171 7.38 31.80 11.26
C TYR A 171 7.40 32.17 12.74
N VAL A 172 8.54 32.62 13.25
CA VAL A 172 8.67 33.04 14.63
C VAL A 172 8.16 34.48 14.76
N ASP A 173 7.16 34.69 15.59
CA ASP A 173 6.64 36.04 15.89
C ASP A 173 7.68 36.82 16.69
N GLU A 174 8.03 38.00 16.22
CA GLU A 174 9.04 38.87 16.83
C GLU A 174 8.67 39.37 18.24
N GLU A 175 7.37 39.38 18.58
CA GLU A 175 6.90 39.92 19.88
C GLU A 175 6.80 38.83 20.93
N THR A 176 6.29 37.66 20.55
CA THR A 176 6.08 36.55 21.50
C THR A 176 7.21 35.53 21.48
N GLY A 177 7.97 35.42 20.39
CA GLY A 177 8.97 34.39 20.17
C GLY A 177 8.36 33.02 19.88
N GLU A 178 7.05 32.92 19.71
CA GLU A 178 6.32 31.68 19.42
C GLU A 178 6.26 31.46 17.91
N GLN A 179 6.11 30.21 17.49
CA GLN A 179 5.92 29.85 16.10
C GLN A 179 4.43 29.97 15.74
N ILE A 180 4.15 30.84 14.77
CA ILE A 180 2.78 31.14 14.33
C ILE A 180 2.64 30.99 12.81
N ILE A 181 1.39 30.81 12.37
CA ILE A 181 0.94 31.06 10.99
C ILE A 181 0.02 32.25 11.01
N THR A 182 0.08 33.09 10.01
CA THR A 182 -0.85 34.25 9.86
C THR A 182 -1.80 33.99 8.69
N VAL A 183 -3.08 34.05 8.97
CA VAL A 183 -4.14 34.07 7.95
C VAL A 183 -4.60 35.49 7.76
N CYS A 184 -4.54 36.01 6.54
CA CYS A 184 -4.86 37.41 6.28
C CYS A 184 -5.64 37.61 4.99
N GLN A 185 -6.41 38.67 4.93
CA GLN A 185 -7.22 39.08 3.77
C GLN A 185 -7.36 40.60 3.69
N GLU A 186 -7.25 41.13 2.46
CA GLU A 186 -7.46 42.55 2.22
C GLU A 186 -8.92 42.98 2.45
N VAL A 187 -9.10 44.17 3.00
CA VAL A 187 -10.39 44.81 3.12
C VAL A 187 -10.53 45.88 2.04
N LYS A 188 -11.51 45.71 1.17
CA LYS A 188 -11.77 46.65 0.06
C LYS A 188 -13.04 47.46 0.28
N TYR A 189 -12.95 48.74 -0.04
CA TYR A 189 -14.09 49.60 -0.22
C TYR A 189 -14.03 50.30 -1.57
N LYS A 190 -15.04 50.09 -2.42
CA LYS A 190 -15.08 50.60 -3.81
C LYS A 190 -13.79 50.22 -4.60
N ASP A 191 -13.38 48.96 -4.50
CA ASP A 191 -12.19 48.40 -5.13
C ASP A 191 -10.84 48.97 -4.68
N VAL A 192 -10.86 49.83 -3.65
CA VAL A 192 -9.64 50.36 -3.04
C VAL A 192 -9.35 49.57 -1.75
N VAL A 193 -8.14 49.06 -1.62
CA VAL A 193 -7.68 48.39 -0.40
C VAL A 193 -7.57 49.42 0.72
N GLN A 194 -8.23 49.19 1.83
CA GLN A 194 -8.29 50.07 2.99
C GLN A 194 -7.45 49.57 4.17
N GLY A 195 -7.03 48.33 4.11
CA GLY A 195 -6.25 47.66 5.12
C GLY A 195 -6.33 46.14 4.97
N VAL A 196 -5.83 45.45 5.95
CA VAL A 196 -5.77 43.97 6.01
C VAL A 196 -6.31 43.51 7.34
N VAL A 197 -7.26 42.58 7.32
CA VAL A 197 -7.63 41.79 8.50
C VAL A 197 -6.75 40.57 8.54
N ALA A 198 -6.14 40.25 9.70
CA ALA A 198 -5.29 39.11 9.88
C ALA A 198 -5.57 38.41 11.22
N MET A 199 -5.21 37.15 11.31
CA MET A 199 -5.28 36.34 12.53
C MET A 199 -4.01 35.50 12.63
N ASP A 200 -3.33 35.60 13.78
CA ASP A 200 -2.23 34.72 14.13
C ASP A 200 -2.76 33.49 14.85
N ILE A 201 -2.24 32.35 14.44
CA ILE A 201 -2.61 31.03 14.94
C ILE A 201 -1.33 30.31 15.31
N ASP A 202 -1.33 29.63 16.46
CA ASP A 202 -0.24 28.77 16.90
C ASP A 202 0.04 27.67 15.86
N ALA A 203 1.28 27.62 15.37
CA ALA A 203 1.70 26.67 14.35
C ALA A 203 1.71 25.22 14.85
N SER A 204 1.69 24.97 16.16
CA SER A 204 1.68 23.63 16.74
C SER A 204 0.48 22.80 16.27
N ALA A 205 -0.67 23.43 16.05
CA ALA A 205 -1.86 22.74 15.57
C ALA A 205 -1.69 22.15 14.15
N LEU A 206 -0.92 22.82 13.29
CA LEU A 206 -0.57 22.32 11.97
C LEU A 206 0.51 21.22 12.06
N ALA A 207 1.48 21.40 12.94
CA ALA A 207 2.53 20.42 13.21
C ALA A 207 1.92 19.11 13.74
N ASP A 208 1.10 19.18 14.78
CA ASP A 208 0.37 18.03 15.35
C ASP A 208 -0.46 17.30 14.29
N TYR A 209 -1.06 18.05 13.37
CA TYR A 209 -1.84 17.48 12.28
C TYR A 209 -0.95 16.62 11.37
N VAL A 210 0.16 17.15 10.88
CA VAL A 210 1.07 16.44 9.95
C VAL A 210 1.75 15.26 10.64
N GLU A 211 2.21 15.42 11.87
CA GLU A 211 2.87 14.37 12.67
C GLU A 211 1.96 13.15 12.94
N ASN A 212 0.65 13.39 13.04
CA ASN A 212 -0.32 12.32 13.26
C ASN A 212 -0.68 11.53 11.99
N ILE A 213 -0.28 11.97 10.81
CA ILE A 213 -0.50 11.22 9.57
C ILE A 213 0.45 10.03 9.55
N ARG A 214 -0.11 8.82 9.64
CA ARG A 214 0.64 7.57 9.57
C ARG A 214 0.56 7.00 8.17
N LEU A 215 1.70 7.02 7.47
CA LEU A 215 1.83 6.43 6.15
C LEU A 215 2.41 5.01 6.27
N LEU A 216 1.55 4.01 6.32
CA LEU A 216 1.89 2.62 6.66
C LEU A 216 2.58 2.53 8.05
N ASN A 217 3.61 1.69 8.20
CA ASN A 217 4.31 1.54 9.49
C ASN A 217 5.63 2.31 9.57
N THR A 218 6.26 2.60 8.42
CA THR A 218 7.61 3.20 8.35
C THR A 218 7.67 4.47 7.52
N GLY A 219 6.58 4.83 6.84
CA GLY A 219 6.51 6.03 6.06
C GLY A 219 6.28 7.27 6.92
N PHE A 220 6.67 8.41 6.40
CA PHE A 220 6.48 9.71 7.01
C PHE A 220 5.89 10.70 6.00
N VAL A 221 5.35 11.79 6.52
CA VAL A 221 4.74 12.85 5.73
C VAL A 221 5.38 14.16 6.10
N MET A 222 5.59 15.03 5.12
CA MET A 222 6.02 16.41 5.32
C MET A 222 5.19 17.35 4.47
N LEU A 223 5.09 18.59 4.90
CA LEU A 223 4.46 19.68 4.16
C LEU A 223 5.55 20.66 3.73
N VAL A 224 5.61 20.97 2.45
CA VAL A 224 6.59 21.90 1.88
C VAL A 224 5.89 23.02 1.12
N ASP A 225 6.51 24.18 1.01
CA ASP A 225 6.03 25.26 0.17
C ASP A 225 6.37 25.04 -1.33
N GLU A 226 5.96 25.97 -2.17
CA GLU A 226 6.23 25.92 -3.63
C GLU A 226 7.73 25.94 -3.95
N GLN A 227 8.55 26.50 -3.07
CA GLN A 227 10.00 26.60 -3.21
C GLN A 227 10.74 25.39 -2.65
N GLY A 228 10.05 24.49 -1.97
CA GLY A 228 10.63 23.30 -1.34
C GLY A 228 11.13 23.53 0.08
N ASN A 229 10.82 24.68 0.71
CA ASN A 229 11.11 24.84 2.12
C ASN A 229 10.13 24.02 2.95
N ILE A 230 10.61 23.42 4.03
CA ILE A 230 9.79 22.59 4.89
C ILE A 230 8.91 23.51 5.76
N VAL A 231 7.60 23.39 5.57
CA VAL A 231 6.57 24.08 6.36
C VAL A 231 6.35 23.33 7.67
N VAL A 232 6.15 22.02 7.58
CA VAL A 232 6.04 21.11 8.73
C VAL A 232 6.65 19.77 8.36
N ASP A 233 7.32 19.16 9.30
CA ASP A 233 7.94 17.86 9.16
C ASP A 233 7.49 16.91 10.25
N SER A 234 7.46 15.61 9.94
CA SER A 234 7.30 14.59 10.97
C SER A 234 8.66 14.28 11.62
N GLU A 235 8.66 13.93 12.90
CA GLU A 235 9.87 13.53 13.64
C GLU A 235 10.70 12.42 12.97
N SER A 236 10.14 11.74 11.98
CA SER A 236 10.77 10.61 11.28
C SER A 236 11.59 11.03 10.07
N ASN A 237 11.60 12.31 9.70
CA ASN A 237 12.30 12.77 8.51
C ASN A 237 13.81 12.79 8.72
N THR A 238 14.52 12.05 7.88
CA THR A 238 15.98 12.00 7.85
C THR A 238 16.56 12.52 6.54
N PHE A 239 15.72 13.03 5.62
CA PHE A 239 16.15 13.36 4.26
C PHE A 239 16.54 14.82 4.05
N ALA A 240 15.98 15.74 4.85
CA ALA A 240 16.14 17.15 4.58
C ALA A 240 16.38 17.95 5.85
N ASP A 241 17.25 18.96 5.75
CA ASP A 241 17.52 19.95 6.78
C ASP A 241 16.98 21.31 6.30
N GLY A 242 15.72 21.56 6.61
CA GLY A 242 15.02 22.81 6.32
C GLY A 242 14.46 22.95 4.88
N THR A 243 14.99 22.23 3.90
CA THR A 243 14.51 22.29 2.51
C THR A 243 14.69 20.98 1.76
N VAL A 244 13.80 20.71 0.82
CA VAL A 244 13.89 19.58 -0.13
C VAL A 244 14.19 20.03 -1.56
N ALA A 245 14.39 21.34 -1.77
CA ALA A 245 14.55 21.93 -3.10
C ALA A 245 15.71 21.33 -3.91
N ASP A 246 16.81 20.97 -3.23
CA ASP A 246 18.01 20.41 -3.86
C ASP A 246 17.98 18.88 -4.00
N LEU A 247 16.92 18.22 -3.54
CA LEU A 247 16.78 16.76 -3.64
C LEU A 247 16.34 16.37 -5.04
N GLU A 248 16.87 15.25 -5.54
CA GLU A 248 16.69 14.80 -6.93
C GLU A 248 15.22 14.59 -7.34
N PHE A 249 14.34 14.33 -6.38
CA PHE A 249 12.91 14.09 -6.64
C PHE A 249 12.09 15.38 -6.76
N PHE A 250 12.56 16.50 -6.16
CA PHE A 250 11.73 17.69 -6.00
C PHE A 250 11.38 18.34 -7.34
N ALA A 251 12.37 18.58 -8.18
CA ALA A 251 12.16 19.22 -9.48
C ALA A 251 11.27 18.39 -10.41
N PRO A 252 11.48 17.05 -10.61
CA PRO A 252 10.59 16.23 -11.42
C PRO A 252 9.15 16.17 -10.91
N LEU A 253 8.96 16.05 -9.59
CA LEU A 253 7.62 16.02 -8.99
C LEU A 253 6.89 17.36 -9.18
N THR A 254 7.61 18.46 -8.96
CA THR A 254 7.09 19.81 -9.14
C THR A 254 6.64 20.05 -10.58
N GLU A 255 7.50 19.71 -11.56
CA GLU A 255 7.17 19.88 -12.98
C GLU A 255 5.93 19.07 -13.39
N GLU A 256 5.75 17.87 -12.86
CA GLU A 256 4.58 17.05 -13.13
C GLU A 256 3.32 17.62 -12.49
N LEU A 257 3.40 18.06 -11.22
CA LEU A 257 2.30 18.68 -10.51
C LEU A 257 1.85 19.99 -11.16
N ASP A 258 2.79 20.83 -11.58
CA ASP A 258 2.51 22.11 -12.24
C ASP A 258 1.80 21.89 -13.59
N LYS A 259 2.21 20.88 -14.35
CA LYS A 259 1.52 20.46 -15.60
C LYS A 259 0.08 20.02 -15.34
N LEU A 260 -0.13 19.22 -14.29
CA LEU A 260 -1.48 18.76 -13.91
C LEU A 260 -2.36 19.92 -13.44
N GLU A 261 -1.79 20.87 -12.70
CA GLU A 261 -2.51 22.07 -12.26
C GLU A 261 -2.90 22.95 -13.43
N GLU A 262 -1.99 23.19 -14.39
CA GLU A 262 -2.26 23.95 -15.61
C GLU A 262 -3.37 23.29 -16.44
N GLN A 263 -3.28 21.97 -16.63
CA GLN A 263 -4.30 21.21 -17.36
C GLN A 263 -5.66 21.29 -16.67
N LYS A 264 -5.71 21.14 -15.34
CA LYS A 264 -6.93 21.26 -14.55
C LYS A 264 -7.53 22.66 -14.67
N ALA A 265 -6.72 23.71 -14.54
CA ALA A 265 -7.16 25.09 -14.66
C ALA A 265 -7.74 25.41 -16.04
N GLN A 266 -7.15 24.89 -17.11
CA GLN A 266 -7.69 25.06 -18.48
C GLN A 266 -9.03 24.38 -18.66
N LEU A 267 -9.24 23.18 -18.10
CA LEU A 267 -10.55 22.50 -18.14
C LEU A 267 -11.59 23.22 -17.29
N GLU A 268 -11.24 23.72 -16.10
CA GLU A 268 -12.12 24.52 -15.25
C GLU A 268 -12.55 25.83 -15.93
N GLU A 269 -11.65 26.50 -16.64
CA GLU A 269 -11.96 27.72 -17.40
C GLU A 269 -12.99 27.47 -18.52
N ASN A 270 -12.97 26.26 -19.09
CA ASN A 270 -13.91 25.83 -20.13
C ASN A 270 -15.16 25.15 -19.56
N GLU A 271 -15.35 25.14 -18.25
CA GLU A 271 -16.45 24.46 -17.54
C GLU A 271 -16.54 22.94 -17.90
N ASP A 272 -15.40 22.31 -18.22
CA ASP A 272 -15.33 20.90 -18.61
C ASP A 272 -15.36 20.02 -17.35
N PRO A 273 -16.34 19.10 -17.21
CA PRO A 273 -16.43 18.22 -16.04
C PRO A 273 -15.22 17.29 -15.91
N ALA A 274 -14.41 17.07 -16.95
CA ALA A 274 -13.17 16.31 -16.87
C ALA A 274 -12.13 16.95 -15.92
N ALA A 275 -12.29 18.23 -15.57
CA ALA A 275 -11.47 18.87 -14.53
C ALA A 275 -11.55 18.17 -13.18
N ASP A 276 -12.71 17.62 -12.82
CA ASP A 276 -12.92 16.93 -11.54
C ASP A 276 -12.15 15.60 -11.45
N ASP A 277 -11.86 14.98 -12.59
CA ASP A 277 -11.11 13.73 -12.67
C ASP A 277 -9.59 13.92 -12.50
N ILE A 278 -9.09 15.17 -12.64
CA ILE A 278 -7.66 15.45 -12.45
C ILE A 278 -7.33 15.54 -10.97
N VAL A 279 -6.55 14.58 -10.49
CA VAL A 279 -5.93 14.58 -9.16
C VAL A 279 -4.54 15.22 -9.28
N LEU A 280 -4.28 16.25 -8.46
CA LEU A 280 -2.96 16.94 -8.41
C LEU A 280 -1.97 16.11 -7.59
N GLN A 281 -1.56 14.99 -8.13
CA GLN A 281 -0.68 14.01 -7.51
C GLN A 281 0.39 13.55 -8.49
N ALA A 282 1.63 13.48 -8.01
CA ALA A 282 2.76 12.93 -8.73
C ALA A 282 3.54 11.97 -7.82
N SER A 283 4.26 11.02 -8.42
CA SER A 283 5.05 10.04 -7.68
C SER A 283 6.43 9.87 -8.29
N TYR A 284 7.44 9.76 -7.44
CA TYR A 284 8.84 9.58 -7.82
C TYR A 284 9.47 8.47 -6.98
N THR A 285 10.32 7.67 -7.60
CA THR A 285 11.09 6.65 -6.88
C THR A 285 12.56 7.06 -6.88
N MET A 286 13.14 7.21 -5.70
CA MET A 286 14.55 7.52 -5.52
C MET A 286 15.25 6.47 -4.69
N ARG A 287 16.58 6.46 -4.74
CA ARG A 287 17.40 5.62 -3.88
C ARG A 287 18.08 6.46 -2.81
N ALA A 288 17.60 6.37 -1.58
CA ALA A 288 18.17 7.06 -0.43
C ALA A 288 18.80 6.07 0.55
N GLU A 289 20.02 6.34 1.01
CA GLU A 289 20.77 5.49 1.95
C GLU A 289 20.86 3.99 1.53
N GLY A 290 20.92 3.75 0.21
CA GLY A 290 20.99 2.40 -0.35
C GLY A 290 19.65 1.66 -0.41
N ARG A 291 18.53 2.35 -0.20
CA ARG A 291 17.15 1.84 -0.21
C ARG A 291 16.33 2.56 -1.25
N ASP A 292 15.43 1.84 -1.87
CA ASP A 292 14.45 2.45 -2.75
C ASP A 292 13.32 3.06 -1.91
N CYS A 293 13.03 4.34 -2.15
CA CYS A 293 11.98 5.09 -1.49
C CYS A 293 11.00 5.60 -2.53
N ALA A 294 9.72 5.32 -2.32
CA ALA A 294 8.65 5.91 -3.11
C ALA A 294 8.17 7.19 -2.44
N ILE A 295 8.21 8.28 -3.19
CA ILE A 295 7.74 9.60 -2.76
C ILE A 295 6.50 9.94 -3.57
N THR A 296 5.41 10.25 -2.89
CA THR A 296 4.19 10.74 -3.52
C THR A 296 3.91 12.15 -3.03
N ALA A 297 3.71 13.06 -3.97
CA ALA A 297 3.43 14.47 -3.70
C ALA A 297 2.00 14.83 -4.12
N MET A 298 1.33 15.65 -3.33
CA MET A 298 0.02 16.22 -3.66
C MET A 298 0.06 17.74 -3.43
N THR A 299 -0.48 18.51 -4.38
CA THR A 299 -0.57 19.97 -4.26
C THR A 299 -1.87 20.39 -3.58
N ASP A 300 -1.76 21.19 -2.53
CA ASP A 300 -2.88 21.96 -2.02
C ASP A 300 -3.08 23.24 -2.83
N ARG A 301 -4.27 23.43 -3.38
CA ARG A 301 -4.59 24.61 -4.23
C ARG A 301 -4.94 25.88 -3.43
N ILE A 302 -5.15 25.77 -2.13
CA ILE A 302 -5.46 26.92 -1.28
C ILE A 302 -4.20 27.70 -0.96
N THR A 303 -3.20 27.00 -0.45
CA THR A 303 -1.91 27.60 -0.06
C THR A 303 -0.86 27.53 -1.16
N GLY A 304 -0.92 26.54 -2.02
CA GLY A 304 0.15 26.16 -2.95
C GLY A 304 1.14 25.18 -2.33
N TRP A 305 0.93 24.76 -1.08
CA TRP A 305 1.79 23.81 -0.41
C TRP A 305 1.68 22.41 -1.02
N ARG A 306 2.72 21.63 -0.84
CA ARG A 306 2.77 20.24 -1.30
C ARG A 306 2.91 19.30 -0.12
N LEU A 307 1.99 18.37 -0.02
CA LEU A 307 2.04 17.27 0.95
C LEU A 307 2.85 16.14 0.34
N LEU A 308 4.01 15.85 0.92
CA LEU A 308 4.92 14.79 0.48
C LEU A 308 4.79 13.59 1.41
N GLY A 309 4.50 12.43 0.85
CA GLY A 309 4.54 11.16 1.59
C GLY A 309 5.72 10.33 1.11
N CYS A 310 6.55 9.85 2.03
CA CYS A 310 7.70 9.01 1.73
C CYS A 310 7.54 7.63 2.36
N ILE A 311 7.70 6.56 1.56
CA ILE A 311 7.66 5.18 2.00
C ILE A 311 8.95 4.48 1.59
N SER A 312 9.61 3.85 2.55
CA SER A 312 10.77 3.02 2.28
C SER A 312 10.37 1.61 1.83
N ASP A 313 11.08 1.06 0.85
CA ASP A 313 10.91 -0.33 0.39
C ASP A 313 11.17 -1.39 1.49
N GLN A 314 11.79 -1.00 2.61
CA GLN A 314 12.01 -1.91 3.74
C GLN A 314 10.74 -2.58 4.27
N GLU A 315 9.62 -1.86 4.26
CA GLU A 315 8.35 -2.41 4.72
C GLU A 315 7.88 -3.52 3.78
N ASN A 316 8.04 -3.28 2.49
CA ASN A 316 7.70 -4.25 1.46
C ASN A 316 8.61 -5.48 1.53
N GLN A 317 9.92 -5.28 1.71
CA GLN A 317 10.88 -6.38 1.85
C GLN A 317 10.63 -7.26 3.07
N LYS A 318 10.28 -6.71 4.22
CA LYS A 318 9.91 -7.49 5.42
C LYS A 318 8.68 -8.36 5.16
N ASN A 319 7.67 -7.82 4.52
CA ASN A 319 6.46 -8.55 4.18
C ASN A 319 6.73 -9.65 3.14
N LEU A 320 7.54 -9.36 2.12
CA LEU A 320 8.00 -10.33 1.13
C LEU A 320 8.80 -11.48 1.76
N ILE A 321 9.72 -11.18 2.68
CA ILE A 321 10.50 -12.20 3.39
C ILE A 321 9.59 -13.14 4.17
N ASN A 322 8.62 -12.60 4.91
CA ASN A 322 7.69 -13.41 5.71
C ASN A 322 6.83 -14.34 4.82
N ILE A 323 6.32 -13.82 3.70
CA ILE A 323 5.53 -14.60 2.73
C ILE A 323 6.40 -15.65 2.06
N ASN A 324 7.63 -15.30 1.68
CA ASN A 324 8.58 -16.23 1.07
C ASN A 324 8.96 -17.38 2.02
N ILE A 325 9.17 -17.09 3.31
CA ILE A 325 9.41 -18.12 4.33
C ILE A 325 8.18 -19.03 4.47
N GLY A 326 6.98 -18.48 4.52
CA GLY A 326 5.75 -19.25 4.56
C GLY A 326 5.57 -20.16 3.34
N THR A 327 5.82 -19.65 2.15
CA THR A 327 5.77 -20.41 0.89
C THR A 327 6.82 -21.53 0.86
N LEU A 328 8.05 -21.23 1.32
CA LEU A 328 9.13 -22.21 1.41
C LEU A 328 8.77 -23.33 2.39
N MET A 329 8.24 -23.00 3.56
CA MET A 329 7.79 -23.99 4.55
C MET A 329 6.67 -24.88 4.00
N ALA A 330 5.68 -24.30 3.34
CA ALA A 330 4.60 -25.04 2.69
C ALA A 330 5.14 -25.97 1.59
N GLY A 331 6.12 -25.51 0.81
CA GLY A 331 6.83 -26.27 -0.21
C GLY A 331 7.58 -27.46 0.39
N VAL A 332 8.32 -27.27 1.49
CA VAL A 332 9.06 -28.35 2.20
C VAL A 332 8.08 -29.39 2.75
N ILE A 333 7.00 -28.98 3.39
CA ILE A 333 5.95 -29.88 3.90
C ILE A 333 5.33 -30.70 2.75
N GLY A 334 4.99 -30.03 1.64
CA GLY A 334 4.44 -30.67 0.45
C GLY A 334 5.41 -31.68 -0.16
N LEU A 335 6.71 -31.37 -0.17
CA LEU A 335 7.77 -32.25 -0.68
C LEU A 335 7.93 -33.48 0.21
N ILE A 336 7.94 -33.35 1.54
CA ILE A 336 7.99 -34.47 2.49
C ILE A 336 6.78 -35.38 2.28
N PHE A 337 5.56 -34.80 2.21
CA PHE A 337 4.31 -35.53 2.01
C PHE A 337 4.31 -36.27 0.66
N GLY A 338 4.73 -35.60 -0.40
CA GLY A 338 4.89 -36.19 -1.73
C GLY A 338 5.93 -37.33 -1.77
N CYS A 339 7.06 -37.19 -1.06
CA CYS A 339 8.06 -38.25 -0.92
C CYS A 339 7.46 -39.48 -0.23
N VAL A 340 6.74 -39.28 0.85
CA VAL A 340 6.12 -40.41 1.57
C VAL A 340 5.15 -41.16 0.64
N ILE A 341 4.29 -40.46 -0.07
CA ILE A 341 3.37 -41.08 -1.03
C ILE A 341 4.11 -41.80 -2.14
N ALA A 342 5.13 -41.17 -2.73
CA ALA A 342 5.90 -41.76 -3.80
C ALA A 342 6.61 -43.05 -3.36
N VAL A 343 7.18 -43.09 -2.16
CA VAL A 343 7.82 -44.27 -1.58
C VAL A 343 6.80 -45.38 -1.32
N LEU A 344 5.67 -45.06 -0.67
CA LEU A 344 4.62 -46.03 -0.39
C LEU A 344 4.07 -46.65 -1.69
N THR A 345 3.80 -45.81 -2.70
CA THR A 345 3.34 -46.28 -4.01
C THR A 345 4.37 -47.18 -4.68
N ALA A 346 5.65 -46.74 -4.73
CA ALA A 346 6.72 -47.51 -5.35
C ALA A 346 6.97 -48.84 -4.65
N LEU A 347 6.86 -48.89 -3.31
CA LEU A 347 6.99 -50.14 -2.54
C LEU A 347 5.81 -51.08 -2.84
N SER A 348 4.60 -50.57 -2.93
CA SER A 348 3.41 -51.37 -3.31
C SER A 348 3.55 -51.96 -4.70
N PHE A 349 3.92 -51.14 -5.71
CA PHE A 349 4.17 -51.62 -7.07
C PHE A 349 5.28 -52.70 -7.13
N ASN A 350 6.40 -52.45 -6.45
CA ASN A 350 7.53 -53.38 -6.45
C ASN A 350 7.16 -54.70 -5.83
N ARG A 351 6.32 -54.71 -4.79
CA ARG A 351 5.82 -55.93 -4.14
C ARG A 351 5.00 -56.80 -5.10
N GLU A 352 4.05 -56.19 -5.81
CA GLU A 352 3.18 -56.90 -6.74
C GLU A 352 3.95 -57.41 -7.98
N ILE A 353 4.86 -56.61 -8.53
CA ILE A 353 5.74 -57.04 -9.65
C ILE A 353 6.62 -58.22 -9.24
N LYS A 354 7.21 -58.20 -8.02
CA LYS A 354 8.01 -59.33 -7.52
C LYS A 354 7.17 -60.57 -7.33
N LYS A 355 5.95 -60.46 -6.87
CA LYS A 355 5.01 -61.58 -6.68
C LYS A 355 4.72 -62.26 -8.02
N LEU A 356 4.42 -61.50 -9.06
CA LEU A 356 4.22 -62.01 -10.42
C LEU A 356 5.52 -62.60 -11.00
N GLN A 357 6.66 -61.93 -10.83
CA GLN A 357 7.95 -62.42 -11.30
C GLN A 357 8.31 -63.76 -10.69
N ASN A 358 8.11 -63.94 -9.37
CA ASN A 358 8.36 -65.18 -8.67
C ASN A 358 7.42 -66.29 -9.15
N ALA A 359 6.14 -66.00 -9.34
CA ALA A 359 5.21 -66.95 -9.88
C ALA A 359 5.54 -67.40 -11.30
N THR A 360 5.89 -66.41 -12.17
CA THR A 360 6.36 -66.70 -13.54
C THR A 360 7.62 -67.60 -13.55
N HIS A 361 8.58 -67.32 -12.63
CA HIS A 361 9.79 -68.11 -12.53
C HIS A 361 9.53 -69.58 -12.11
N ARG A 362 8.57 -69.78 -11.16
CA ARG A 362 8.12 -71.14 -10.77
C ARG A 362 7.50 -71.89 -11.95
N VAL A 363 6.58 -71.26 -12.66
CA VAL A 363 5.94 -71.82 -13.86
C VAL A 363 6.98 -72.17 -14.93
N ALA A 364 7.94 -71.30 -15.16
CA ALA A 364 9.03 -71.59 -16.11
C ALA A 364 9.91 -72.76 -15.66
N GLY A 365 9.97 -73.07 -14.36
CA GLY A 365 10.64 -74.25 -13.81
C GLY A 365 9.76 -75.51 -13.79
N GLY A 366 8.57 -75.47 -14.34
CA GLY A 366 7.64 -76.62 -14.39
C GLY A 366 6.73 -76.77 -13.14
N ASP A 367 6.74 -75.84 -12.19
CA ASP A 367 5.90 -75.84 -11.00
C ASP A 367 4.61 -75.07 -11.23
N PHE A 368 3.54 -75.82 -11.47
CA PHE A 368 2.16 -75.27 -11.62
C PHE A 368 1.30 -75.49 -10.40
N SER A 369 1.87 -75.91 -9.25
CA SER A 369 1.11 -76.33 -8.08
C SER A 369 0.49 -75.23 -7.26
N GLU A 370 1.06 -73.99 -7.32
CA GLU A 370 0.69 -72.90 -6.44
C GLU A 370 0.22 -71.67 -7.21
N LYS A 371 -1.07 -71.34 -7.05
CA LYS A 371 -1.70 -70.12 -7.63
C LYS A 371 -1.29 -68.88 -6.88
N ILE A 372 -1.30 -67.74 -7.58
CA ILE A 372 -1.15 -66.44 -6.95
C ILE A 372 -2.40 -66.14 -6.16
N LYS A 373 -2.26 -65.79 -4.86
CA LYS A 373 -3.41 -65.35 -4.04
C LYS A 373 -3.80 -63.94 -4.49
N VAL A 374 -4.95 -63.83 -5.15
CA VAL A 374 -5.57 -62.53 -5.54
C VAL A 374 -6.08 -61.84 -4.29
N THR A 375 -5.49 -60.68 -3.96
CA THR A 375 -5.84 -59.90 -2.75
C THR A 375 -6.28 -58.50 -3.10
N ARG A 376 -6.25 -58.09 -4.39
CA ARG A 376 -6.58 -56.77 -4.89
C ARG A 376 -7.69 -56.81 -5.90
N SER A 377 -8.40 -55.68 -6.03
CA SER A 377 -9.46 -55.48 -7.02
C SER A 377 -9.12 -54.48 -8.12
N ASP A 378 -7.85 -54.09 -8.21
CA ASP A 378 -7.30 -53.18 -9.24
C ASP A 378 -6.72 -54.00 -10.43
N GLU A 379 -6.01 -53.30 -11.33
CA GLU A 379 -5.41 -53.89 -12.52
C GLU A 379 -4.42 -55.01 -12.18
N PHE A 380 -3.78 -54.99 -11.00
CA PHE A 380 -2.91 -56.07 -10.54
C PHE A 380 -3.77 -57.31 -10.15
N GLY A 381 -4.91 -57.10 -9.51
CA GLY A 381 -5.82 -58.23 -9.20
C GLY A 381 -6.40 -58.89 -10.46
N VAL A 382 -6.72 -58.11 -11.49
CA VAL A 382 -7.08 -58.65 -12.82
C VAL A 382 -5.97 -59.41 -13.44
N LEU A 383 -4.72 -58.90 -13.40
CA LEU A 383 -3.53 -59.57 -13.93
C LEU A 383 -3.21 -60.87 -13.19
N GLU A 384 -3.33 -60.88 -11.86
CA GLU A 384 -3.21 -62.10 -11.04
C GLU A 384 -4.23 -63.16 -11.38
N THR A 385 -5.49 -62.74 -11.63
CA THR A 385 -6.58 -63.66 -12.01
C THR A 385 -6.33 -64.25 -13.40
N ASN A 386 -5.93 -63.46 -14.38
CA ASN A 386 -5.63 -63.89 -15.71
C ASN A 386 -4.40 -64.86 -15.73
N PHE A 387 -3.38 -64.53 -14.90
CA PHE A 387 -2.21 -65.40 -14.75
C PHE A 387 -2.63 -66.76 -14.16
N ASN A 388 -3.47 -66.80 -13.14
CA ASN A 388 -4.01 -68.05 -12.58
C ASN A 388 -4.84 -68.84 -13.60
N GLY A 389 -5.64 -68.20 -14.44
CA GLY A 389 -6.34 -68.81 -15.54
C GLY A 389 -5.41 -69.48 -16.55
N MET A 390 -4.37 -68.76 -16.98
CA MET A 390 -3.34 -69.31 -17.86
C MET A 390 -2.65 -70.55 -17.25
N MET A 391 -2.36 -70.49 -15.92
CA MET A 391 -1.80 -71.65 -15.23
C MET A 391 -2.74 -72.88 -15.25
N ASP A 392 -4.03 -72.67 -15.04
CA ASP A 392 -5.03 -73.74 -15.12
C ASP A 392 -5.11 -74.38 -16.50
N ASP A 393 -5.11 -73.52 -17.55
CA ASP A 393 -5.11 -73.99 -18.94
C ASP A 393 -3.86 -74.82 -19.30
N VAL A 394 -2.66 -74.30 -18.91
CA VAL A 394 -1.42 -75.04 -19.15
C VAL A 394 -1.31 -76.34 -18.35
N SER A 395 -1.70 -76.28 -17.07
CA SER A 395 -1.74 -77.49 -16.22
C SER A 395 -2.66 -78.58 -16.80
N GLY A 396 -3.86 -78.14 -17.27
CA GLY A 396 -4.84 -79.02 -17.94
C GLY A 396 -4.24 -79.68 -19.23
N LEU A 397 -3.54 -78.87 -20.02
CA LEU A 397 -2.82 -79.41 -21.22
C LEU A 397 -1.78 -80.39 -20.85
N ILE A 398 -0.94 -80.18 -19.79
CA ILE A 398 0.10 -81.08 -19.34
C ILE A 398 -0.52 -82.43 -18.90
N HIS A 399 -1.58 -82.42 -18.06
CA HIS A 399 -2.31 -83.61 -17.66
C HIS A 399 -2.89 -84.40 -18.85
N ALA A 400 -3.51 -83.68 -19.80
CA ALA A 400 -4.04 -84.28 -21.01
C ALA A 400 -2.95 -84.96 -21.86
N VAL A 401 -1.74 -84.38 -21.94
CA VAL A 401 -0.58 -84.95 -22.60
C VAL A 401 -0.05 -86.18 -21.83
N GLU A 402 0.01 -86.09 -20.50
CA GLU A 402 0.44 -87.17 -19.62
C GLU A 402 -0.49 -88.38 -19.73
N ASP A 403 -1.85 -88.14 -19.67
CA ASP A 403 -2.88 -89.18 -19.84
C ASP A 403 -2.77 -89.84 -21.21
N LYS A 404 -2.63 -89.04 -22.27
CA LYS A 404 -2.40 -89.61 -23.64
C LYS A 404 -1.11 -90.35 -23.80
N SER A 405 -0.03 -89.85 -23.18
CA SER A 405 1.24 -90.55 -23.17
C SER A 405 1.17 -91.91 -22.44
N ASN A 406 0.52 -91.93 -21.26
CA ASN A 406 0.29 -93.18 -20.52
C ASN A 406 -0.60 -94.15 -21.33
N HIS A 407 -1.65 -93.62 -22.00
CA HIS A 407 -2.49 -94.46 -22.88
C HIS A 407 -1.71 -95.03 -24.08
N ILE A 408 -0.82 -94.26 -24.69
CA ILE A 408 0.11 -94.73 -25.73
C ILE A 408 1.05 -95.80 -25.19
N LEU A 409 1.61 -95.65 -23.99
CA LEU A 409 2.48 -96.69 -23.35
C LEU A 409 1.71 -97.97 -23.08
N GLU A 410 0.45 -97.85 -22.59
CA GLU A 410 -0.44 -98.98 -22.36
C GLU A 410 -0.77 -99.73 -23.68
N VAL A 411 -1.14 -98.98 -24.72
CA VAL A 411 -1.36 -99.57 -26.06
C VAL A 411 -0.08 -100.22 -26.65
N ALA A 412 1.07 -99.55 -26.50
CA ALA A 412 2.35 -100.05 -26.94
C ALA A 412 2.73 -101.31 -26.15
N GLY A 413 2.48 -101.37 -24.84
CA GLY A 413 2.66 -102.55 -23.98
C GLY A 413 1.77 -103.70 -24.44
N GLY A 414 0.49 -103.45 -24.73
CA GLY A 414 -0.43 -104.47 -25.27
C GLY A 414 -0.05 -105.01 -26.64
N ILE A 415 0.44 -104.11 -27.52
CA ILE A 415 0.98 -104.53 -28.83
C ILE A 415 2.23 -105.42 -28.65
N SER A 416 3.14 -105.07 -27.71
CA SER A 416 4.33 -105.86 -27.40
C SER A 416 4.01 -107.23 -26.85
N GLU A 417 2.97 -107.35 -26.01
CA GLU A 417 2.47 -108.62 -25.49
C GLU A 417 1.87 -109.51 -26.57
N VAL A 418 1.08 -108.92 -27.47
CA VAL A 418 0.52 -109.63 -28.62
C VAL A 418 1.60 -110.07 -29.61
N ALA A 419 2.66 -109.21 -29.82
CA ALA A 419 3.78 -109.56 -30.69
C ALA A 419 4.75 -110.60 -30.08
N GLY A 420 4.78 -110.77 -28.75
CA GLY A 420 5.59 -111.78 -28.06
C GLY A 420 4.93 -113.13 -27.96
N ASN A 421 3.63 -113.27 -28.24
CA ASN A 421 2.84 -114.47 -28.20
C ASN A 421 2.56 -115.10 -29.58
N THR A 422 3.21 -114.62 -30.66
CA THR A 422 3.25 -115.18 -32.00
C THR A 422 4.66 -115.67 -32.32
#